data_ce87b33646d01050b5d62cbeff0c49ef
#
_entry.id   ce87b33646d01050b5d62cbeff0c49ef
#
_cell.length_a   1.000
_cell.length_b   1.000
_cell.length_c   1.000
_cell.angle_alpha   90.00
_cell.angle_beta   90.00
_cell.angle_gamma   90.00
#
_symmetry.space_group_name_H-M   'P 1'
#
loop_
_entity.id
_entity.type
_entity.pdbx_description
1 polymer ?
#
loop_
_entity_poly.entity_id
_entity_poly.type
_entity_poly.pdbx_seq_one_letter_code
_entity_poly.pdbx_strand_id
1 'polypeptide(L)'
;FSQTYQDMFVLTMLKGKTDGRYFEIGAADPFKGSNTALLERLGWTGQSVEILEHEVEKFRKLRKNPIIHADATQLNYNEILSGHYDYLQVDCEPPTISLKILKMLPWDTCTFGVITFEHDHYADVSRKIRKESRDFLSSKGYVLVAPNIAPDNKSAYEDWWVHPDHVDPEILERMKIESENALNAEKYMLFL
;
A
#
# COMPACT_ATOMS: atom_id res chain seq x y z
N PHE A 1 13.82 -3.59 -1.42
CA PHE A 1 13.44 -2.59 -2.43
C PHE A 1 12.62 -1.44 -1.84
N SER A 2 11.66 -1.76 -1.00
CA SER A 2 10.78 -0.79 -0.37
C SER A 2 11.51 0.16 0.57
N GLN A 3 10.89 1.30 0.86
CA GLN A 3 11.48 2.36 1.69
C GLN A 3 11.54 1.95 3.18
N THR A 4 10.49 1.31 3.69
CA THR A 4 10.36 0.90 5.10
C THR A 4 9.84 -0.52 5.25
N TYR A 5 10.22 -1.43 4.34
CA TYR A 5 9.88 -2.85 4.41
C TYR A 5 8.40 -3.18 4.15
N GLN A 6 7.68 -2.37 3.37
CA GLN A 6 6.29 -2.64 3.00
C GLN A 6 6.14 -4.00 2.32
N ASP A 7 7.05 -4.34 1.39
CA ASP A 7 7.11 -5.64 0.72
C ASP A 7 7.26 -6.81 1.70
N MET A 8 8.08 -6.65 2.74
CA MET A 8 8.24 -7.67 3.78
C MET A 8 7.02 -7.79 4.68
N PHE A 9 6.34 -6.68 5.00
CA PHE A 9 5.06 -6.71 5.72
C PHE A 9 4.00 -7.47 4.93
N VAL A 10 3.85 -7.17 3.64
CA VAL A 10 2.92 -7.88 2.75
C VAL A 10 3.19 -9.38 2.76
N LEU A 11 4.45 -9.79 2.59
CA LEU A 11 4.83 -11.21 2.63
C LEU A 11 4.59 -11.84 4.00
N THR A 12 4.84 -11.11 5.09
CA THR A 12 4.55 -11.59 6.45
C THR A 12 3.07 -11.89 6.63
N MET A 13 2.20 -10.94 6.28
CA MET A 13 0.75 -11.08 6.45
C MET A 13 0.17 -12.19 5.57
N LEU A 14 0.79 -12.46 4.42
CA LEU A 14 0.35 -13.46 3.43
C LEU A 14 1.21 -14.73 3.42
N LYS A 15 1.94 -15.02 4.50
CA LYS A 15 2.74 -16.26 4.68
C LYS A 15 3.71 -16.55 3.53
N GLY A 16 4.40 -15.53 3.04
CA GLY A 16 5.38 -15.70 1.96
C GLY A 16 4.76 -16.05 0.60
N LYS A 17 3.52 -15.66 0.35
CA LYS A 17 2.83 -15.93 -0.92
C LYS A 17 3.66 -15.50 -2.13
N THR A 18 3.78 -16.37 -3.14
CA THR A 18 4.62 -16.17 -4.34
C THR A 18 3.85 -15.96 -5.64
N ASP A 19 2.53 -15.99 -5.59
CA ASP A 19 1.64 -15.88 -6.76
C ASP A 19 0.51 -14.88 -6.51
N GLY A 20 0.80 -13.82 -5.78
CA GLY A 20 -0.18 -12.78 -5.44
C GLY A 20 -0.47 -11.82 -6.59
N ARG A 21 -1.48 -10.99 -6.34
CA ARG A 21 -1.90 -9.93 -7.25
C ARG A 21 -1.89 -8.58 -6.55
N TYR A 22 -1.23 -7.57 -7.15
CA TYR A 22 -1.16 -6.24 -6.57
C TYR A 22 -1.74 -5.15 -7.47
N PHE A 23 -2.11 -4.02 -6.86
CA PHE A 23 -2.33 -2.75 -7.54
C PHE A 23 -1.58 -1.64 -6.81
N GLU A 24 -0.78 -0.88 -7.55
CA GLU A 24 0.13 0.13 -7.01
C GLU A 24 -0.18 1.50 -7.60
N ILE A 25 -0.43 2.50 -6.78
CA ILE A 25 -0.74 3.86 -7.20
C ILE A 25 0.31 4.80 -6.63
N GLY A 26 1.05 5.48 -7.54
CA GLY A 26 2.27 6.22 -7.23
C GLY A 26 3.49 5.29 -7.20
N ALA A 27 3.86 4.77 -8.38
CA ALA A 27 4.92 3.74 -8.46
C ALA A 27 6.33 4.31 -8.34
N ALA A 28 6.57 5.57 -8.75
CA ALA A 28 7.85 6.25 -8.77
C ALA A 28 8.97 5.41 -9.44
N ASP A 29 10.18 5.36 -8.86
CA ASP A 29 11.30 4.60 -9.41
C ASP A 29 11.01 3.08 -9.35
N PRO A 30 11.28 2.32 -10.44
CA PRO A 30 10.93 0.91 -10.55
C PRO A 30 11.59 -0.02 -9.52
N PHE A 31 12.65 0.43 -8.84
CA PHE A 31 13.36 -0.38 -7.84
C PHE A 31 13.65 0.35 -6.53
N LYS A 32 14.08 1.62 -6.60
CA LYS A 32 14.45 2.37 -5.41
C LYS A 32 13.20 2.84 -4.69
N GLY A 33 12.99 2.32 -3.49
CA GLY A 33 11.78 2.60 -2.71
C GLY A 33 10.53 1.84 -3.19
N SER A 34 10.64 0.96 -4.19
CA SER A 34 9.51 0.24 -4.75
C SER A 34 8.97 -0.83 -3.80
N ASN A 35 7.70 -0.75 -3.50
CA ASN A 35 6.99 -1.70 -2.64
C ASN A 35 6.62 -3.00 -3.36
N THR A 36 6.65 -3.01 -4.70
CA THR A 36 6.20 -4.14 -5.53
C THR A 36 7.33 -4.84 -6.28
N ALA A 37 8.56 -4.30 -6.32
CA ALA A 37 9.66 -4.89 -7.06
C ALA A 37 10.08 -6.28 -6.54
N LEU A 38 10.08 -6.48 -5.20
CA LEU A 38 10.35 -7.78 -4.61
C LEU A 38 9.21 -8.77 -4.92
N LEU A 39 7.97 -8.31 -4.79
CA LEU A 39 6.79 -9.13 -5.06
C LEU A 39 6.79 -9.65 -6.52
N GLU A 40 7.07 -8.76 -7.48
CA GLU A 40 7.20 -9.17 -8.90
C GLU A 40 8.31 -10.21 -9.10
N ARG A 41 9.46 -10.08 -8.43
CA ARG A 41 10.53 -11.08 -8.49
C ARG A 41 10.13 -12.43 -7.93
N LEU A 42 9.22 -12.45 -6.96
CA LEU A 42 8.64 -13.66 -6.39
C LEU A 42 7.47 -14.24 -7.21
N GLY A 43 7.19 -13.67 -8.39
CA GLY A 43 6.17 -14.19 -9.30
C GLY A 43 4.80 -13.51 -9.22
N TRP A 44 4.66 -12.46 -8.43
CA TRP A 44 3.41 -11.72 -8.35
C TRP A 44 3.08 -11.00 -9.67
N THR A 45 1.81 -10.98 -10.00
CA THR A 45 1.27 -10.17 -11.10
C THR A 45 0.62 -8.91 -10.56
N GLY A 46 0.59 -7.86 -11.35
CA GLY A 46 -0.04 -6.61 -10.90
C GLY A 46 0.00 -5.53 -11.95
N GLN A 47 -0.44 -4.37 -11.53
CA GLN A 47 -0.43 -3.17 -12.36
C GLN A 47 -0.08 -1.97 -11.49
N SER A 48 0.73 -1.08 -12.03
CA SER A 48 1.15 0.15 -11.38
C SER A 48 0.58 1.37 -12.11
N VAL A 49 0.43 2.49 -11.42
CA VAL A 49 0.01 3.78 -11.97
C VAL A 49 1.06 4.82 -11.62
N GLU A 50 1.49 5.60 -12.59
CA GLU A 50 2.47 6.68 -12.39
C GLU A 50 2.17 7.85 -13.36
N ILE A 51 2.32 9.07 -12.87
CA ILE A 51 2.09 10.29 -13.65
C ILE A 51 3.37 10.82 -14.34
N LEU A 52 4.55 10.50 -13.79
CA LEU A 52 5.82 10.99 -14.29
C LEU A 52 6.32 10.15 -15.48
N GLU A 53 6.29 10.72 -16.68
CA GLU A 53 6.65 10.02 -17.92
C GLU A 53 8.02 9.34 -17.85
N HIS A 54 9.04 10.01 -17.29
CA HIS A 54 10.38 9.46 -17.20
C HIS A 54 10.47 8.23 -16.27
N GLU A 55 9.65 8.15 -15.21
CA GLU A 55 9.56 6.97 -14.34
C GLU A 55 8.79 5.84 -15.03
N VAL A 56 7.71 6.17 -15.75
CA VAL A 56 6.96 5.20 -16.56
C VAL A 56 7.84 4.57 -17.63
N GLU A 57 8.69 5.35 -18.31
CA GLU A 57 9.63 4.83 -19.30
C GLU A 57 10.68 3.90 -18.69
N LYS A 58 11.23 4.24 -17.53
CA LYS A 58 12.14 3.36 -16.79
C LYS A 58 11.44 2.06 -16.38
N PHE A 59 10.23 2.18 -15.81
CA PHE A 59 9.44 1.04 -15.37
C PHE A 59 9.20 0.05 -16.52
N ARG A 60 8.75 0.52 -17.69
CA ARG A 60 8.52 -0.30 -18.89
C ARG A 60 9.76 -1.04 -19.38
N LYS A 61 10.95 -0.45 -19.17
CA LYS A 61 12.23 -1.07 -19.57
C LYS A 61 12.74 -2.11 -18.58
N LEU A 62 12.38 -1.98 -17.30
CA LEU A 62 13.03 -2.68 -16.19
C LEU A 62 12.13 -3.66 -15.44
N ARG A 63 10.80 -3.48 -15.52
CA ARG A 63 9.79 -4.30 -14.86
C ARG A 63 8.99 -5.09 -15.91
N LYS A 64 8.40 -6.21 -15.48
CA LYS A 64 7.61 -7.10 -16.37
C LYS A 64 6.12 -6.78 -16.32
N ASN A 65 5.64 -6.41 -15.13
CA ASN A 65 4.23 -6.07 -14.94
C ASN A 65 3.90 -4.72 -15.59
N PRO A 66 2.68 -4.53 -16.07
CA PRO A 66 2.29 -3.31 -16.78
C PRO A 66 2.22 -2.08 -15.86
N ILE A 67 2.43 -0.91 -16.46
CA ILE A 67 2.24 0.39 -15.82
C ILE A 67 1.34 1.28 -16.68
N ILE A 68 0.39 1.95 -16.03
CA ILE A 68 -0.47 2.98 -16.61
C ILE A 68 0.22 4.33 -16.42
N HIS A 69 0.45 5.04 -17.53
CA HIS A 69 0.87 6.45 -17.49
C HIS A 69 -0.36 7.33 -17.39
N ALA A 70 -0.71 7.79 -16.21
CA ALA A 70 -1.88 8.64 -16.00
C ALA A 70 -1.83 9.41 -14.69
N ASP A 71 -2.58 10.50 -14.62
CA ASP A 71 -3.04 11.08 -13.36
C ASP A 71 -4.05 10.11 -12.71
N ALA A 72 -3.70 9.55 -11.58
CA ALA A 72 -4.51 8.58 -10.86
C ALA A 72 -5.89 9.12 -10.46
N THR A 73 -6.04 10.44 -10.34
CA THR A 73 -7.34 11.08 -10.03
C THR A 73 -8.30 11.13 -11.22
N GLN A 74 -7.84 10.78 -12.43
CA GLN A 74 -8.63 10.79 -13.66
C GLN A 74 -9.01 9.39 -14.13
N LEU A 75 -8.58 8.34 -13.44
CA LEU A 75 -8.85 6.96 -13.81
C LEU A 75 -10.27 6.53 -13.43
N ASN A 76 -10.90 5.72 -14.30
CA ASN A 76 -12.11 5.00 -13.95
C ASN A 76 -11.77 3.63 -13.35
N TYR A 77 -11.64 3.59 -12.04
CA TYR A 77 -11.25 2.37 -11.32
C TYR A 77 -12.24 1.22 -11.47
N ASN A 78 -13.53 1.49 -11.74
CA ASN A 78 -14.51 0.42 -12.01
C ASN A 78 -14.24 -0.36 -13.31
N GLU A 79 -13.51 0.23 -14.26
CA GLU A 79 -13.10 -0.45 -15.49
C GLU A 79 -11.76 -1.19 -15.34
N ILE A 80 -10.94 -0.78 -14.37
CA ILE A 80 -9.58 -1.28 -14.20
C ILE A 80 -9.53 -2.40 -13.15
N LEU A 81 -10.29 -2.26 -12.07
CA LEU A 81 -10.23 -3.13 -10.89
C LEU A 81 -11.50 -3.96 -10.75
N SER A 82 -11.31 -5.25 -10.46
CA SER A 82 -12.40 -6.14 -10.09
C SER A 82 -11.88 -7.36 -9.32
N GLY A 83 -12.71 -7.88 -8.42
CA GLY A 83 -12.41 -9.07 -7.63
C GLY A 83 -11.40 -8.80 -6.52
N HIS A 84 -10.50 -9.75 -6.27
CA HIS A 84 -9.57 -9.69 -5.16
C HIS A 84 -8.15 -9.35 -5.61
N TYR A 85 -7.51 -8.47 -4.85
CA TYR A 85 -6.08 -8.17 -4.91
C TYR A 85 -5.45 -8.48 -3.55
N ASP A 86 -4.30 -9.12 -3.55
CA ASP A 86 -3.58 -9.43 -2.32
C ASP A 86 -2.95 -8.18 -1.69
N TYR A 87 -2.56 -7.21 -2.53
CA TYR A 87 -1.92 -5.99 -2.07
C TYR A 87 -2.38 -4.75 -2.84
N LEU A 88 -2.63 -3.67 -2.10
CA LEU A 88 -2.87 -2.32 -2.60
C LEU A 88 -1.86 -1.36 -1.97
N GLN A 89 -1.16 -0.59 -2.80
CA GLN A 89 -0.41 0.60 -2.37
C GLN A 89 -1.13 1.85 -2.85
N VAL A 90 -1.24 2.85 -1.99
CA VAL A 90 -1.70 4.21 -2.35
C VAL A 90 -0.74 5.23 -1.75
N ASP A 91 0.04 5.84 -2.63
CA ASP A 91 1.14 6.76 -2.29
C ASP A 91 1.25 7.82 -3.39
N CYS A 92 0.54 8.94 -3.25
CA CYS A 92 0.55 10.06 -4.19
C CYS A 92 0.69 11.38 -3.46
N GLU A 93 1.52 12.24 -3.97
CA GLU A 93 1.73 13.57 -3.47
C GLU A 93 0.81 14.63 -4.13
N PRO A 94 0.26 15.57 -3.36
CA PRO A 94 0.26 15.62 -1.89
C PRO A 94 -0.70 14.59 -1.27
N PRO A 95 -0.64 14.28 0.03
CA PRO A 95 -1.43 13.21 0.67
C PRO A 95 -2.95 13.36 0.55
N THR A 96 -3.44 14.56 0.25
CA THR A 96 -4.85 14.80 -0.11
C THR A 96 -5.26 14.05 -1.39
N ILE A 97 -4.33 13.84 -2.31
CA ILE A 97 -4.54 13.08 -3.54
C ILE A 97 -4.66 11.58 -3.20
N SER A 98 -3.77 11.05 -2.35
CA SER A 98 -3.87 9.67 -1.87
C SER A 98 -5.24 9.39 -1.22
N LEU A 99 -5.72 10.28 -0.36
CA LEU A 99 -7.04 10.15 0.26
C LEU A 99 -8.19 10.22 -0.75
N LYS A 100 -8.11 11.12 -1.73
CA LYS A 100 -9.09 11.22 -2.81
C LYS A 100 -9.15 9.91 -3.58
N ILE A 101 -8.01 9.38 -4.01
CA ILE A 101 -7.91 8.14 -4.77
C ILE A 101 -8.45 6.96 -3.94
N LEU A 102 -8.06 6.84 -2.68
CA LEU A 102 -8.57 5.80 -1.78
C LEU A 102 -10.11 5.74 -1.78
N LYS A 103 -10.76 6.91 -1.75
CA LYS A 103 -12.23 7.01 -1.79
C LYS A 103 -12.85 6.73 -3.17
N MET A 104 -12.06 6.81 -4.25
CA MET A 104 -12.50 6.52 -5.63
C MET A 104 -12.45 5.04 -5.99
N LEU A 105 -11.74 4.22 -5.23
CA LEU A 105 -11.62 2.78 -5.51
C LEU A 105 -12.98 2.07 -5.43
N PRO A 106 -13.20 1.02 -6.23
CA PRO A 106 -14.48 0.34 -6.33
C PRO A 106 -14.70 -0.68 -5.20
N TRP A 107 -14.85 -0.21 -3.98
CA TRP A 107 -14.95 -1.01 -2.75
C TRP A 107 -16.11 -2.01 -2.71
N ASP A 108 -17.13 -1.83 -3.54
CA ASP A 108 -18.28 -2.74 -3.61
C ASP A 108 -18.01 -3.97 -4.48
N THR A 109 -17.04 -3.87 -5.40
CA THR A 109 -16.71 -4.92 -6.38
C THR A 109 -15.27 -5.40 -6.30
N CYS A 110 -14.46 -4.77 -5.44
CA CYS A 110 -13.05 -5.07 -5.29
C CYS A 110 -12.67 -5.16 -3.81
N THR A 111 -11.84 -6.14 -3.46
CA THR A 111 -11.27 -6.31 -2.11
C THR A 111 -9.76 -6.39 -2.16
N PHE A 112 -9.11 -5.98 -1.07
CA PHE A 112 -7.66 -5.98 -0.92
C PHE A 112 -7.28 -6.74 0.35
N GLY A 113 -6.29 -7.61 0.28
CA GLY A 113 -5.82 -8.35 1.45
C GLY A 113 -5.01 -7.47 2.41
N VAL A 114 -3.99 -6.81 1.87
CA VAL A 114 -3.09 -5.89 2.58
C VAL A 114 -3.12 -4.53 1.88
N ILE A 115 -3.11 -3.45 2.66
CA ILE A 115 -3.05 -2.07 2.15
C ILE A 115 -1.95 -1.32 2.87
N THR A 116 -1.08 -0.64 2.12
CA THR A 116 -0.22 0.43 2.63
C THR A 116 -0.74 1.77 2.12
N PHE A 117 -0.97 2.69 3.04
CA PHE A 117 -1.56 3.99 2.74
C PHE A 117 -0.70 5.12 3.30
N GLU A 118 -0.13 5.91 2.39
CA GLU A 118 0.66 7.08 2.75
C GLU A 118 -0.25 8.27 3.05
N HIS A 119 -0.07 8.83 4.25
CA HIS A 119 -0.86 9.97 4.75
C HIS A 119 0.00 11.17 5.11
N ASP A 120 1.30 11.05 5.10
CA ASP A 120 2.30 12.09 5.39
C ASP A 120 1.94 12.97 6.58
N HIS A 121 1.53 12.35 7.68
CA HIS A 121 1.03 13.10 8.83
C HIS A 121 2.02 14.15 9.34
N TYR A 122 3.32 13.93 9.17
CA TYR A 122 4.36 14.88 9.54
C TYR A 122 4.31 16.16 8.69
N ALA A 123 3.88 16.06 7.42
CA ALA A 123 3.80 17.15 6.45
C ALA A 123 2.36 17.65 6.22
N ASP A 124 1.33 16.88 6.60
CA ASP A 124 -0.07 17.27 6.45
C ASP A 124 -0.43 18.46 7.34
N VAL A 125 -0.48 19.64 6.73
CA VAL A 125 -0.84 20.89 7.40
C VAL A 125 -2.25 20.83 8.01
N SER A 126 -3.18 20.13 7.36
CA SER A 126 -4.56 20.00 7.84
C SER A 126 -4.71 19.07 9.04
N ARG A 127 -3.76 18.16 9.23
CA ARG A 127 -3.79 17.06 10.22
C ARG A 127 -5.02 16.14 10.12
N LYS A 128 -5.70 16.13 8.96
CA LYS A 128 -6.97 15.41 8.76
C LYS A 128 -6.82 14.12 7.98
N ILE A 129 -5.84 14.06 7.06
CA ILE A 129 -5.70 12.95 6.11
C ILE A 129 -5.59 11.60 6.82
N ARG A 130 -4.71 11.49 7.82
CA ARG A 130 -4.55 10.26 8.62
C ARG A 130 -5.85 9.85 9.31
N LYS A 131 -6.56 10.80 9.92
CA LYS A 131 -7.83 10.49 10.60
C LYS A 131 -8.89 10.04 9.60
N GLU A 132 -9.05 10.76 8.51
CA GLU A 132 -10.07 10.46 7.50
C GLU A 132 -9.81 9.12 6.78
N SER A 133 -8.54 8.79 6.48
CA SER A 133 -8.20 7.48 5.91
C SER A 133 -8.47 6.34 6.88
N ARG A 134 -8.15 6.54 8.17
CA ARG A 134 -8.44 5.56 9.23
C ARG A 134 -9.95 5.33 9.40
N ASP A 135 -10.72 6.39 9.50
CA ASP A 135 -12.19 6.29 9.60
C ASP A 135 -12.77 5.57 8.37
N PHE A 136 -12.26 5.89 7.17
CA PHE A 136 -12.71 5.30 5.92
C PHE A 136 -12.37 3.81 5.83
N LEU A 137 -11.11 3.41 6.01
CA LEU A 137 -10.70 2.00 5.92
C LEU A 137 -11.34 1.14 6.99
N SER A 138 -11.47 1.66 8.23
CA SER A 138 -12.21 0.97 9.28
C SER A 138 -13.68 0.76 8.92
N SER A 139 -14.32 1.73 8.26
CA SER A 139 -15.70 1.58 7.77
C SER A 139 -15.87 0.53 6.67
N LYS A 140 -14.77 0.17 5.99
CA LYS A 140 -14.73 -0.91 4.98
C LYS A 140 -14.33 -2.27 5.55
N GLY A 141 -14.18 -2.39 6.88
CA GLY A 141 -13.86 -3.64 7.57
C GLY A 141 -12.36 -3.94 7.72
N TYR A 142 -11.49 -3.01 7.33
CA TYR A 142 -10.04 -3.19 7.47
C TYR A 142 -9.58 -2.96 8.91
N VAL A 143 -8.56 -3.70 9.29
CA VAL A 143 -7.89 -3.60 10.61
C VAL A 143 -6.55 -2.89 10.44
N LEU A 144 -6.31 -1.84 11.22
CA LEU A 144 -5.03 -1.16 11.29
C LEU A 144 -4.05 -2.03 12.09
N VAL A 145 -3.02 -2.54 11.42
CA VAL A 145 -2.01 -3.40 12.04
C VAL A 145 -0.80 -2.59 12.47
N ALA A 146 -0.26 -1.77 11.57
CA ALA A 146 0.95 -1.00 11.81
C ALA A 146 0.66 0.50 11.62
N PRO A 147 0.33 1.22 12.70
CA PRO A 147 0.08 2.65 12.65
C PRO A 147 1.36 3.47 12.63
N ASN A 148 1.33 4.60 11.92
CA ASN A 148 2.36 5.63 12.01
C ASN A 148 3.78 5.15 11.68
N ILE A 149 3.94 4.35 10.64
CA ILE A 149 5.26 3.94 10.16
C ILE A 149 6.11 5.18 9.86
N ALA A 150 7.36 5.16 10.32
CA ALA A 150 8.30 6.26 10.17
C ALA A 150 9.72 5.74 10.00
N PRO A 151 10.40 6.06 8.90
CA PRO A 151 11.78 5.59 8.67
C PRO A 151 12.79 6.15 9.67
N ASP A 152 12.50 7.31 10.25
CA ASP A 152 13.33 8.01 11.23
C ASP A 152 12.80 7.88 12.68
N ASN A 153 11.77 7.08 12.92
CA ASN A 153 11.02 6.92 14.18
C ASN A 153 10.38 8.22 14.71
N LYS A 154 10.18 9.23 13.86
CA LYS A 154 9.58 10.53 14.22
C LYS A 154 8.54 11.00 13.23
N SER A 155 8.85 10.88 11.94
CA SER A 155 8.06 11.43 10.84
C SER A 155 7.07 10.39 10.34
N ALA A 156 5.95 10.23 11.06
CA ALA A 156 4.90 9.29 10.69
C ALA A 156 4.32 9.63 9.32
N TYR A 157 4.48 8.73 8.36
CA TYR A 157 4.07 8.98 6.98
C TYR A 157 3.05 7.96 6.46
N GLU A 158 3.01 6.74 6.96
CA GLU A 158 2.23 5.64 6.41
C GLU A 158 1.54 4.80 7.50
N ASP A 159 0.37 4.24 7.17
CA ASP A 159 -0.34 3.24 7.94
C ASP A 159 -0.49 1.94 7.14
N TRP A 160 -0.37 0.77 7.81
CA TRP A 160 -0.51 -0.55 7.19
C TRP A 160 -1.73 -1.29 7.70
N TRP A 161 -2.53 -1.78 6.77
CA TRP A 161 -3.85 -2.34 7.00
C TRP A 161 -3.99 -3.72 6.42
N VAL A 162 -4.90 -4.52 6.99
CA VAL A 162 -5.29 -5.82 6.43
C VAL A 162 -6.79 -6.00 6.47
N HIS A 163 -7.30 -6.80 5.53
CA HIS A 163 -8.66 -7.32 5.63
C HIS A 163 -8.61 -8.65 6.39
N PRO A 164 -9.32 -8.80 7.52
CA PRO A 164 -9.19 -10.00 8.38
C PRO A 164 -9.57 -11.31 7.69
N ASP A 165 -10.47 -11.27 6.69
CA ASP A 165 -10.88 -12.46 5.94
C ASP A 165 -9.83 -12.95 4.94
N HIS A 166 -8.78 -12.17 4.68
CA HIS A 166 -7.77 -12.45 3.66
C HIS A 166 -6.36 -12.71 4.21
N VAL A 167 -6.19 -12.65 5.52
CA VAL A 167 -4.93 -12.90 6.20
C VAL A 167 -5.09 -13.99 7.27
N ASP A 168 -3.98 -14.58 7.67
CA ASP A 168 -4.00 -15.57 8.73
C ASP A 168 -4.35 -14.94 10.09
N PRO A 169 -5.39 -15.40 10.80
CA PRO A 169 -5.82 -14.81 12.06
C PRO A 169 -4.75 -14.92 13.17
N GLU A 170 -3.91 -15.95 13.17
CA GLU A 170 -2.83 -16.09 14.16
C GLU A 170 -1.72 -15.07 13.92
N ILE A 171 -1.40 -14.81 12.65
CA ILE A 171 -0.43 -13.76 12.27
C ILE A 171 -1.01 -12.40 12.61
N LEU A 172 -2.26 -12.14 12.26
CA LEU A 172 -2.93 -10.88 12.56
C LEU A 172 -2.90 -10.57 14.06
N GLU A 173 -3.26 -11.53 14.90
CA GLU A 173 -3.26 -11.34 16.35
C GLU A 173 -1.85 -11.06 16.91
N ARG A 174 -0.82 -11.74 16.39
CA ARG A 174 0.57 -11.51 16.79
C ARG A 174 1.12 -10.15 16.35
N MET A 175 0.64 -9.61 15.22
CA MET A 175 1.12 -8.36 14.64
C MET A 175 0.35 -7.14 15.12
N LYS A 176 -0.81 -7.32 15.73
CA LYS A 176 -1.65 -6.25 16.22
C LYS A 176 -0.96 -5.49 17.34
N ILE A 177 -0.76 -4.19 17.17
CA ILE A 177 -0.13 -3.34 18.18
C ILE A 177 -1.17 -2.32 18.68
N GLU A 178 -1.25 -2.19 20.02
CA GLU A 178 -2.21 -1.30 20.66
C GLU A 178 -1.74 0.18 20.71
N SER A 179 -0.53 0.49 20.27
CA SER A 179 0.08 1.82 20.43
C SER A 179 -0.05 2.67 19.17
N GLU A 180 -0.53 3.91 19.33
CA GLU A 180 -0.57 4.92 18.25
C GLU A 180 0.77 5.63 17.98
N ASN A 181 1.86 5.21 18.60
CA ASN A 181 3.16 5.86 18.42
C ASN A 181 3.83 5.44 17.10
N ALA A 182 4.58 6.35 16.50
CA ALA A 182 5.42 6.08 15.35
C ALA A 182 6.37 4.91 15.65
N LEU A 183 6.32 3.86 14.83
CA LEU A 183 6.95 2.59 15.13
C LEU A 183 7.97 2.21 14.06
N ASN A 184 9.00 1.53 14.51
CA ASN A 184 9.92 0.86 13.61
C ASN A 184 9.20 -0.27 12.87
N ALA A 185 9.20 -0.21 11.54
CA ALA A 185 8.57 -1.17 10.66
C ALA A 185 9.03 -2.63 10.87
N GLU A 186 10.27 -2.83 11.31
CA GLU A 186 10.86 -4.15 11.56
C GLU A 186 10.07 -5.01 12.56
N LYS A 187 9.29 -4.39 13.44
CA LYS A 187 8.45 -5.11 14.42
C LYS A 187 7.29 -5.89 13.77
N TYR A 188 6.93 -5.52 12.55
CA TYR A 188 5.81 -6.09 11.82
C TYR A 188 6.23 -7.11 10.78
N MET A 189 7.45 -7.61 10.87
CA MET A 189 7.96 -8.64 9.99
C MET A 189 8.25 -9.91 10.77
N LEU A 190 7.83 -11.04 10.19
CA LEU A 190 8.34 -12.34 10.57
C LEU A 190 9.47 -12.68 9.60
N PHE A 191 10.65 -12.87 10.12
CA PHE A 191 11.70 -13.54 9.37
C PHE A 191 11.30 -15.01 9.27
N LEU A 192 10.79 -15.40 8.11
CA LEU A 192 10.44 -16.77 7.75
C LEU A 192 11.70 -17.58 7.43
#